data_5cb5382e6221a14d4698b3e2685f8e4a
#
_entry.id   5cb5382e6221a14d4698b3e2685f8e4a
#
_cell.length_a   1.000
_cell.length_b   1.000
_cell.length_c   1.000
_cell.angle_alpha   90.00
_cell.angle_beta   90.00
_cell.angle_gamma   90.00
#
_symmetry.space_group_name_H-M   'P 1'
#
loop_
_entity.id
_entity.type
_entity.pdbx_description
1 polymer ?
#
loop_
_entity_poly.entity_id
_entity_poly.type
_entity_poly.pdbx_seq_one_letter_code
_entity_poly.pdbx_strand_id
1 'polypeptide(L)'
;EKDSISNRYWIFCHNLATSPMIRPGGFGLLFSREKAYLRTAIDAKDLSDFELSRVIEKALREAPKLTQESFLKHCNLSASQIDNEKHDDFKVVFPLWGAQHLISGRRKWDKVWITFDVDKSSAFARKALADRITQLKTRSRTLPTIIEQVEELPWAVCSIRSINMVDAFERAEYAITKELGLYSIITSLHTERIVSSSELPINTILFAPHMTVHNPSGSITSDIFWYNRWDRFMDPPTRTQDEITKIRGKVDRLRRKIRRLPWRDKAEQVLIRYYNAFAHFDLEKSFLDGWKLLEFIGGDEGTKGDTLIKRAAFLTSDPTLSKEIGMHLRHRRNLISHGRSINDASNETLAFQMKSFVRPLLETFLTNPFSFQKEKDLWDFCDLPVDKTERDKQAKLLATAQKFRDQ
;
A
#
# COMPACT_ATOMS: atom_id res chain seq x y z
N GLU A 1 8.29 -27.34 -3.57
CA GLU A 1 7.36 -26.18 -3.63
C GLU A 1 7.83 -25.10 -4.62
N LYS A 2 9.11 -24.71 -4.62
CA LYS A 2 9.65 -23.75 -5.62
C LYS A 2 9.41 -24.18 -7.06
N ASP A 3 9.58 -25.45 -7.37
CA ASP A 3 9.39 -26.01 -8.72
C ASP A 3 7.93 -26.03 -9.19
N SER A 4 6.99 -26.23 -8.28
CA SER A 4 5.55 -26.24 -8.59
C SER A 4 5.03 -24.85 -8.94
N ILE A 5 5.51 -23.81 -8.24
CA ILE A 5 5.09 -22.42 -8.44
C ILE A 5 5.69 -21.86 -9.74
N SER A 6 6.97 -22.13 -9.96
CA SER A 6 7.69 -21.77 -11.17
C SER A 6 7.05 -22.38 -12.43
N ASN A 7 6.54 -23.61 -12.33
CA ASN A 7 5.90 -24.31 -13.45
C ASN A 7 4.51 -23.73 -13.79
N ARG A 8 3.70 -23.33 -12.79
CA ARG A 8 2.40 -22.66 -13.03
C ARG A 8 2.58 -21.29 -13.68
N TYR A 9 3.59 -20.55 -13.27
CA TYR A 9 3.93 -19.25 -13.87
C TYR A 9 4.39 -19.42 -15.31
N TRP A 10 5.22 -20.41 -15.57
CA TRP A 10 5.66 -20.76 -16.91
C TRP A 10 4.50 -21.09 -17.86
N ILE A 11 3.56 -21.93 -17.43
CA ILE A 11 2.35 -22.28 -18.21
C ILE A 11 1.55 -21.02 -18.54
N PHE A 12 1.43 -20.10 -17.61
CA PHE A 12 0.73 -18.84 -17.79
C PHE A 12 1.44 -17.91 -18.79
N CYS A 13 2.74 -17.71 -18.66
CA CYS A 13 3.54 -16.91 -19.61
C CYS A 13 3.56 -17.52 -21.01
N HIS A 14 3.63 -18.84 -21.11
CA HIS A 14 3.57 -19.55 -22.38
C HIS A 14 2.21 -19.37 -23.06
N ASN A 15 1.12 -19.52 -22.34
CA ASN A 15 -0.24 -19.31 -22.85
C ASN A 15 -0.47 -17.86 -23.30
N LEU A 16 0.12 -16.90 -22.61
CA LEU A 16 0.06 -15.50 -23.01
C LEU A 16 0.88 -15.20 -24.27
N ALA A 17 2.11 -15.70 -24.34
CA ALA A 17 2.99 -15.50 -25.50
C ALA A 17 2.43 -16.14 -26.79
N THR A 18 1.62 -17.19 -26.67
CA THR A 18 0.99 -17.89 -27.79
C THR A 18 -0.42 -17.39 -28.13
N SER A 19 -0.98 -16.46 -27.34
CA SER A 19 -2.32 -15.92 -27.56
C SER A 19 -2.30 -14.78 -28.59
N PRO A 20 -3.12 -14.85 -29.67
CA PRO A 20 -3.20 -13.79 -30.68
C PRO A 20 -3.89 -12.51 -30.21
N MET A 21 -4.40 -12.46 -28.96
CA MET A 21 -5.18 -11.35 -28.44
C MET A 21 -4.38 -10.29 -27.67
N ILE A 22 -3.06 -10.41 -27.53
CA ILE A 22 -2.31 -9.48 -26.68
C ILE A 22 -1.78 -8.33 -27.52
N ARG A 23 -2.41 -7.16 -27.37
CA ARG A 23 -1.89 -5.89 -27.88
C ARG A 23 -0.79 -5.36 -26.95
N PRO A 24 0.26 -4.69 -27.48
CA PRO A 24 1.25 -3.98 -26.66
C PRO A 24 0.54 -2.98 -25.74
N GLY A 25 0.78 -3.02 -24.44
CA GLY A 25 0.16 -2.17 -23.43
C GLY A 25 -0.87 -2.85 -22.51
N GLY A 26 -1.36 -4.05 -22.83
CA GLY A 26 -2.30 -4.80 -21.99
C GLY A 26 -1.68 -5.56 -20.81
N PHE A 27 -0.37 -5.61 -20.71
CA PHE A 27 0.38 -6.38 -19.72
C PHE A 27 0.32 -5.79 -18.27
N GLY A 28 -0.04 -4.53 -18.11
CA GLY A 28 0.07 -3.84 -16.81
C GLY A 28 -0.89 -4.31 -15.73
N LEU A 29 -2.06 -4.85 -16.08
CA LEU A 29 -3.15 -5.09 -15.13
C LEU A 29 -3.26 -6.53 -14.58
N LEU A 30 -2.61 -7.50 -15.21
CA LEU A 30 -2.80 -8.92 -14.87
C LEU A 30 -1.71 -9.53 -13.97
N PHE A 31 -0.67 -8.80 -13.57
CA PHE A 31 0.59 -9.39 -13.11
C PHE A 31 1.08 -9.07 -11.71
N SER A 32 0.30 -8.48 -10.82
CA SER A 32 0.83 -8.09 -9.49
C SER A 32 1.28 -9.28 -8.64
N ARG A 33 0.62 -10.43 -8.80
CA ARG A 33 0.92 -11.65 -8.06
C ARG A 33 2.10 -12.40 -8.67
N GLU A 34 2.08 -12.55 -9.97
CA GLU A 34 3.11 -13.22 -10.77
C GLU A 34 4.43 -12.45 -10.73
N LYS A 35 4.38 -11.11 -10.71
CA LYS A 35 5.56 -10.26 -10.53
C LYS A 35 6.25 -10.52 -9.18
N ALA A 36 5.50 -10.75 -8.10
CA ALA A 36 6.09 -11.05 -6.80
C ALA A 36 6.88 -12.37 -6.81
N TYR A 37 6.37 -13.39 -7.49
CA TYR A 37 7.10 -14.66 -7.66
C TYR A 37 8.33 -14.51 -8.54
N LEU A 38 8.22 -13.77 -9.63
CA LEU A 38 9.35 -13.55 -10.52
C LEU A 38 10.49 -12.82 -9.82
N ARG A 39 10.18 -11.82 -8.97
CA ARG A 39 11.17 -11.14 -8.13
C ARG A 39 11.99 -12.07 -7.24
N THR A 40 11.41 -13.19 -6.80
CA THR A 40 12.14 -14.20 -6.01
C THR A 40 12.94 -15.17 -6.86
N ALA A 41 12.62 -15.32 -8.12
CA ALA A 41 13.25 -16.26 -9.05
C ALA A 41 14.40 -15.64 -9.86
N ILE A 42 14.43 -14.32 -10.00
CA ILE A 42 15.50 -13.58 -10.67
C ILE A 42 16.36 -12.83 -9.64
N ASP A 43 17.65 -12.67 -9.91
CA ASP A 43 18.61 -12.00 -9.02
C ASP A 43 18.49 -10.46 -9.03
N ALA A 44 17.26 -9.92 -9.21
CA ALA A 44 17.01 -8.50 -9.35
C ALA A 44 15.92 -8.05 -8.38
N LYS A 45 16.24 -8.02 -7.09
CA LYS A 45 15.30 -7.67 -6.00
C LYS A 45 14.87 -6.20 -5.99
N ASP A 46 15.63 -5.31 -6.60
CA ASP A 46 15.47 -3.85 -6.53
C ASP A 46 14.73 -3.23 -7.72
N LEU A 47 14.27 -4.05 -8.69
CA LEU A 47 13.54 -3.55 -9.85
C LEU A 47 12.15 -3.02 -9.45
N SER A 48 11.75 -1.87 -9.99
CA SER A 48 10.37 -1.39 -9.94
C SER A 48 9.42 -2.33 -10.67
N ASP A 49 8.12 -2.17 -10.49
CA ASP A 49 7.12 -2.96 -11.24
C ASP A 49 7.15 -2.67 -12.73
N PHE A 50 7.51 -1.44 -13.10
CA PHE A 50 7.71 -1.04 -14.48
C PHE A 50 8.96 -1.73 -15.09
N GLU A 51 10.10 -1.68 -14.41
CA GLU A 51 11.32 -2.33 -14.83
C GLU A 51 11.14 -3.84 -14.95
N LEU A 52 10.47 -4.46 -14.00
CA LEU A 52 10.15 -5.89 -14.04
C LEU A 52 9.25 -6.25 -15.23
N SER A 53 8.28 -5.42 -15.58
CA SER A 53 7.44 -5.60 -16.77
C SER A 53 8.28 -5.56 -18.04
N ARG A 54 9.23 -4.62 -18.14
CA ARG A 54 10.17 -4.54 -19.26
C ARG A 54 11.08 -5.78 -19.36
N VAL A 55 11.58 -6.25 -18.21
CA VAL A 55 12.38 -7.50 -18.14
C VAL A 55 11.59 -8.68 -18.70
N ILE A 56 10.35 -8.85 -18.27
CA ILE A 56 9.46 -9.92 -18.72
C ILE A 56 9.20 -9.81 -20.23
N GLU A 57 8.81 -8.63 -20.69
CA GLU A 57 8.49 -8.40 -22.10
C GLU A 57 9.70 -8.69 -23.00
N LYS A 58 10.88 -8.22 -22.59
CA LYS A 58 12.12 -8.45 -23.33
C LYS A 58 12.51 -9.92 -23.33
N ALA A 59 12.44 -10.59 -22.17
CA ALA A 59 12.74 -12.03 -22.08
C ALA A 59 11.79 -12.88 -22.92
N LEU A 60 10.51 -12.54 -23.00
CA LEU A 60 9.53 -13.22 -23.85
C LEU A 60 9.82 -13.04 -25.35
N ARG A 61 10.36 -11.88 -25.76
CA ARG A 61 10.71 -11.61 -27.15
C ARG A 61 12.02 -12.25 -27.58
N GLU A 62 13.01 -12.32 -26.70
CA GLU A 62 14.39 -12.67 -27.02
C GLU A 62 14.72 -14.13 -26.72
N ALA A 63 13.94 -14.85 -25.92
CA ALA A 63 14.18 -16.23 -25.60
C ALA A 63 13.98 -17.13 -26.85
N PRO A 64 15.01 -17.79 -27.36
CA PRO A 64 14.94 -18.57 -28.62
C PRO A 64 14.05 -19.82 -28.52
N LYS A 65 13.90 -20.33 -27.30
CA LYS A 65 12.91 -21.36 -26.95
C LYS A 65 12.30 -20.95 -25.62
N LEU A 66 10.97 -20.90 -25.56
CA LEU A 66 10.24 -20.58 -24.36
C LEU A 66 10.24 -21.80 -23.40
N THR A 67 11.40 -22.13 -22.82
CA THR A 67 11.53 -23.02 -21.66
C THR A 67 11.70 -22.18 -20.41
N GLN A 68 11.33 -22.71 -19.24
CA GLN A 68 11.47 -22.00 -17.96
C GLN A 68 12.91 -21.53 -17.73
N GLU A 69 13.89 -22.37 -17.97
CA GLU A 69 15.31 -22.07 -17.79
C GLU A 69 15.76 -20.94 -18.74
N SER A 70 15.40 -21.04 -20.03
CA SER A 70 15.70 -20.02 -21.02
C SER A 70 15.05 -18.69 -20.68
N PHE A 71 13.79 -18.68 -20.24
CA PHE A 71 13.07 -17.49 -19.85
C PHE A 71 13.74 -16.81 -18.64
N LEU A 72 14.01 -17.54 -17.55
CA LEU A 72 14.67 -17.00 -16.37
C LEU A 72 16.08 -16.48 -16.68
N LYS A 73 16.83 -17.18 -17.52
CA LYS A 73 18.13 -16.71 -17.99
C LYS A 73 18.02 -15.36 -18.72
N HIS A 74 17.04 -15.21 -19.62
CA HIS A 74 16.82 -13.95 -20.34
C HIS A 74 16.27 -12.86 -19.42
N CYS A 75 15.46 -13.20 -18.41
CA CYS A 75 15.07 -12.24 -17.36
C CYS A 75 16.30 -11.69 -16.61
N ASN A 76 17.22 -12.56 -16.18
CA ASN A 76 18.43 -12.11 -15.47
C ASN A 76 19.34 -11.26 -16.37
N LEU A 77 19.51 -11.63 -17.64
CA LEU A 77 20.26 -10.82 -18.61
C LEU A 77 19.61 -9.45 -18.82
N SER A 78 18.30 -9.41 -19.01
CA SER A 78 17.56 -8.17 -19.21
C SER A 78 17.57 -7.28 -17.96
N ALA A 79 17.47 -7.86 -16.77
CA ALA A 79 17.59 -7.14 -15.50
C ALA A 79 18.97 -6.46 -15.36
N SER A 80 20.04 -7.19 -15.64
CA SER A 80 21.41 -6.63 -15.63
C SER A 80 21.61 -5.51 -16.65
N GLN A 81 20.93 -5.57 -17.80
CA GLN A 81 20.98 -4.52 -18.82
C GLN A 81 20.22 -3.27 -18.35
N ILE A 82 19.07 -3.42 -17.72
CA ILE A 82 18.29 -2.31 -17.16
C ILE A 82 19.07 -1.60 -16.03
N ASP A 83 19.75 -2.33 -15.15
CA ASP A 83 20.62 -1.76 -14.13
C ASP A 83 21.75 -0.89 -14.72
N ASN A 84 22.19 -1.19 -15.93
CA ASN A 84 23.22 -0.45 -16.66
C ASN A 84 22.66 0.68 -17.56
N GLU A 85 21.32 0.82 -17.65
CA GLU A 85 20.72 1.93 -18.41
C GLU A 85 21.04 3.29 -17.76
N LYS A 86 21.10 4.31 -18.60
CA LYS A 86 21.30 5.68 -18.12
C LYS A 86 20.09 6.11 -17.28
N HIS A 87 20.35 6.48 -16.05
CA HIS A 87 19.35 7.04 -15.14
C HIS A 87 19.45 8.55 -15.12
N ASP A 88 18.32 9.22 -15.25
CA ASP A 88 18.19 10.65 -15.10
C ASP A 88 17.63 11.02 -13.72
N ASP A 89 17.89 12.24 -13.27
CA ASP A 89 17.35 12.75 -12.01
C ASP A 89 15.98 13.35 -12.25
N PHE A 90 15.00 12.91 -11.46
CA PHE A 90 13.62 13.41 -11.50
C PHE A 90 13.19 13.94 -10.13
N LYS A 91 12.24 14.87 -10.17
CA LYS A 91 11.50 15.34 -9.02
C LYS A 91 10.00 15.16 -9.26
N VAL A 92 9.33 14.41 -8.40
CA VAL A 92 7.89 14.17 -8.48
C VAL A 92 7.19 15.01 -7.44
N VAL A 93 6.22 15.82 -7.87
CA VAL A 93 5.44 16.72 -7.02
C VAL A 93 4.10 16.11 -6.69
N PHE A 94 3.83 15.98 -5.39
CA PHE A 94 2.57 15.51 -4.83
C PHE A 94 1.96 16.61 -3.96
N PRO A 95 0.89 17.29 -4.38
CA PRO A 95 0.12 18.13 -3.48
C PRO A 95 -0.62 17.25 -2.46
N LEU A 96 -0.63 17.64 -1.18
CA LEU A 96 -1.16 16.83 -0.09
C LEU A 96 -2.24 17.58 0.67
N TRP A 97 -3.45 17.05 0.64
CA TRP A 97 -4.53 17.54 1.50
C TRP A 97 -4.38 16.98 2.92
N GLY A 98 -4.65 17.80 3.93
CA GLY A 98 -4.60 17.41 5.34
C GLY A 98 -3.19 17.28 5.93
N ALA A 99 -2.14 17.60 5.15
CA ALA A 99 -0.75 17.54 5.60
C ALA A 99 -0.22 18.86 6.19
N GLN A 100 -1.01 19.96 6.13
CA GLN A 100 -0.61 21.29 6.57
C GLN A 100 0.03 21.26 7.95
N HIS A 101 1.26 21.73 8.05
CA HIS A 101 2.06 21.76 9.27
C HIS A 101 2.24 20.41 9.98
N LEU A 102 1.54 19.35 9.56
CA LEU A 102 1.61 18.03 10.17
C LEU A 102 2.86 17.26 9.74
N ILE A 103 3.15 17.27 8.45
CA ILE A 103 4.31 16.56 7.88
C ILE A 103 5.30 17.60 7.36
N SER A 104 6.52 17.57 7.86
CA SER A 104 7.58 18.50 7.46
C SER A 104 8.95 17.82 7.45
N GLY A 105 9.92 18.46 6.79
CA GLY A 105 11.30 18.04 6.72
C GLY A 105 11.55 16.94 5.68
N ARG A 106 12.70 16.26 5.78
CA ARG A 106 13.17 15.33 4.77
C ARG A 106 13.15 13.89 5.29
N ARG A 107 12.72 12.95 4.45
CA ARG A 107 12.67 11.51 4.74
C ARG A 107 13.29 10.72 3.60
N LYS A 108 13.73 9.50 3.90
CA LYS A 108 14.22 8.57 2.89
C LYS A 108 13.50 7.24 3.05
N TRP A 109 12.93 6.78 1.95
CA TRP A 109 12.42 5.43 1.78
C TRP A 109 13.07 4.81 0.55
N ASP A 110 13.68 3.65 0.73
CA ASP A 110 14.45 3.00 -0.33
C ASP A 110 15.50 3.95 -0.95
N LYS A 111 15.46 4.16 -2.25
CA LYS A 111 16.34 5.09 -3.00
C LYS A 111 15.70 6.47 -3.22
N VAL A 112 14.51 6.75 -2.62
CA VAL A 112 13.75 7.99 -2.82
C VAL A 112 13.93 8.92 -1.63
N TRP A 113 14.27 10.18 -1.91
CA TRP A 113 14.25 11.26 -0.94
C TRP A 113 12.95 12.06 -1.06
N ILE A 114 12.23 12.20 0.04
CA ILE A 114 10.96 12.94 0.12
C ILE A 114 11.18 14.17 0.97
N THR A 115 10.91 15.34 0.42
CA THR A 115 10.90 16.62 1.14
C THR A 115 9.47 17.08 1.26
N PHE A 116 8.98 17.23 2.50
CA PHE A 116 7.64 17.72 2.80
C PHE A 116 7.66 19.20 3.15
N ASP A 117 6.51 19.86 2.96
CA ASP A 117 6.31 21.29 3.23
C ASP A 117 7.34 22.15 2.49
N VAL A 118 7.42 21.93 1.19
CA VAL A 118 8.40 22.57 0.31
C VAL A 118 8.12 24.05 0.22
N ASP A 119 9.14 24.86 0.46
CA ASP A 119 9.06 26.30 0.26
C ASP A 119 8.81 26.64 -1.23
N LYS A 120 7.61 27.14 -1.49
CA LYS A 120 7.17 27.50 -2.86
C LYS A 120 7.89 28.75 -3.42
N SER A 121 8.63 29.48 -2.60
CA SER A 121 9.48 30.59 -3.04
C SER A 121 10.81 30.13 -3.65
N SER A 122 11.19 28.86 -3.47
CA SER A 122 12.41 28.30 -4.04
C SER A 122 12.39 28.33 -5.58
N ALA A 123 13.57 28.41 -6.20
CA ALA A 123 13.69 28.46 -7.67
C ALA A 123 13.01 27.26 -8.35
N PHE A 124 13.22 26.06 -7.81
CA PHE A 124 12.56 24.84 -8.28
C PHE A 124 11.03 24.97 -8.20
N ALA A 125 10.50 25.32 -7.03
CA ALA A 125 9.07 25.30 -6.79
C ALA A 125 8.34 26.38 -7.58
N ARG A 126 8.93 27.57 -7.76
CA ARG A 126 8.37 28.64 -8.63
C ARG A 126 8.27 28.18 -10.08
N LYS A 127 9.32 27.54 -10.62
CA LYS A 127 9.30 27.02 -11.99
C LYS A 127 8.27 25.90 -12.14
N ALA A 128 8.28 24.94 -11.21
CA ALA A 128 7.32 23.84 -11.19
C ALA A 128 5.87 24.35 -11.13
N LEU A 129 5.57 25.33 -10.27
CA LEU A 129 4.24 25.91 -10.15
C LEU A 129 3.78 26.58 -11.45
N ALA A 130 4.64 27.38 -12.09
CA ALA A 130 4.32 28.02 -13.35
C ALA A 130 3.99 27.02 -14.46
N ASP A 131 4.81 25.96 -14.58
CA ASP A 131 4.61 24.92 -15.59
C ASP A 131 3.34 24.10 -15.32
N ARG A 132 3.06 23.76 -14.05
CA ARG A 132 1.84 23.04 -13.62
C ARG A 132 0.57 23.84 -13.94
N ILE A 133 0.55 25.13 -13.61
CA ILE A 133 -0.58 26.02 -13.94
C ILE A 133 -0.77 26.11 -15.46
N THR A 134 0.31 26.21 -16.23
CA THR A 134 0.25 26.25 -17.69
C THR A 134 -0.31 24.97 -18.27
N GLN A 135 0.16 23.81 -17.80
CA GLN A 135 -0.33 22.49 -18.22
C GLN A 135 -1.84 22.34 -17.99
N LEU A 136 -2.32 22.80 -16.85
CA LEU A 136 -3.74 22.75 -16.51
C LEU A 136 -4.61 23.67 -17.36
N LYS A 137 -4.16 24.91 -17.59
CA LYS A 137 -4.87 25.87 -18.45
C LYS A 137 -5.02 25.37 -19.89
N THR A 138 -4.03 24.65 -20.39
CA THR A 138 -4.07 24.11 -21.76
C THR A 138 -4.96 22.89 -21.93
N ARG A 139 -5.15 22.09 -20.88
CA ARG A 139 -5.88 20.82 -20.96
C ARG A 139 -7.27 20.82 -20.34
N SER A 140 -7.59 21.81 -19.54
CA SER A 140 -8.82 21.79 -18.76
C SER A 140 -9.84 22.82 -19.26
N ARG A 141 -10.85 22.36 -19.99
CA ARG A 141 -12.14 23.10 -20.12
C ARG A 141 -13.08 22.85 -18.91
N THR A 142 -12.79 21.87 -18.06
CA THR A 142 -13.71 21.35 -17.03
C THR A 142 -13.16 21.32 -15.60
N LEU A 143 -11.89 21.66 -15.35
CA LEU A 143 -11.24 21.51 -14.04
C LEU A 143 -10.77 22.82 -13.35
N PRO A 144 -11.19 24.05 -13.72
CA PRO A 144 -10.49 25.26 -13.28
C PRO A 144 -10.52 25.53 -11.77
N THR A 145 -11.67 25.30 -11.11
CA THR A 145 -11.88 25.78 -9.73
C THR A 145 -11.17 24.94 -8.67
N ILE A 146 -11.15 23.61 -8.84
CA ILE A 146 -10.50 22.70 -7.89
C ILE A 146 -8.97 22.83 -7.95
N ILE A 147 -8.43 23.18 -9.10
CA ILE A 147 -7.01 23.18 -9.40
C ILE A 147 -6.28 24.33 -8.75
N GLU A 148 -6.85 25.54 -8.77
CA GLU A 148 -6.24 26.67 -8.08
C GLU A 148 -6.11 26.39 -6.59
N GLN A 149 -7.13 25.82 -5.99
CA GLN A 149 -7.11 25.40 -4.59
C GLN A 149 -6.10 24.27 -4.31
N VAL A 150 -5.91 23.34 -5.24
CA VAL A 150 -4.90 22.27 -5.12
C VAL A 150 -3.48 22.82 -5.09
N GLU A 151 -3.20 23.87 -5.87
CA GLU A 151 -1.86 24.46 -5.88
C GLU A 151 -1.53 25.26 -4.61
N GLU A 152 -2.52 25.60 -3.79
CA GLU A 152 -2.32 26.19 -2.45
C GLU A 152 -1.91 25.16 -1.39
N LEU A 153 -2.23 23.88 -1.60
CA LEU A 153 -1.89 22.80 -0.68
C LEU A 153 -0.37 22.65 -0.50
N PRO A 154 0.10 22.14 0.66
CA PRO A 154 1.50 21.81 0.85
C PRO A 154 1.95 20.72 -0.12
N TRP A 155 3.17 20.87 -0.63
CA TRP A 155 3.77 19.88 -1.52
C TRP A 155 4.71 18.94 -0.79
N ALA A 156 4.66 17.67 -1.19
CA ALA A 156 5.77 16.76 -1.04
C ALA A 156 6.49 16.63 -2.38
N VAL A 157 7.83 16.72 -2.36
CA VAL A 157 8.67 16.55 -3.54
C VAL A 157 9.57 15.34 -3.33
N CYS A 158 9.39 14.34 -4.18
CA CYS A 158 10.22 13.14 -4.21
C CYS A 158 11.36 13.31 -5.21
N SER A 159 12.61 13.19 -4.74
CA SER A 159 13.81 13.21 -5.59
C SER A 159 14.28 11.79 -5.83
N ILE A 160 14.45 11.39 -7.07
CA ILE A 160 14.74 10.02 -7.49
C ILE A 160 15.57 9.99 -8.78
N ARG A 161 16.46 9.02 -8.89
CA ARG A 161 17.10 8.63 -10.16
C ARG A 161 16.33 7.45 -10.77
N SER A 162 15.98 7.57 -12.03
CA SER A 162 15.14 6.61 -12.73
C SER A 162 15.43 6.59 -14.22
N ILE A 163 15.07 5.52 -14.89
CA ILE A 163 15.25 5.35 -16.35
C ILE A 163 14.29 6.20 -17.17
N ASN A 164 13.13 6.54 -16.60
CA ASN A 164 12.14 7.43 -17.22
C ASN A 164 11.17 7.99 -16.19
N MET A 165 10.29 8.89 -16.64
CA MET A 165 9.35 9.61 -15.77
C MET A 165 8.25 8.71 -15.18
N VAL A 166 7.84 7.63 -15.85
CA VAL A 166 6.78 6.73 -15.35
C VAL A 166 7.32 5.90 -14.20
N ASP A 167 8.50 5.29 -14.36
CA ASP A 167 9.21 4.61 -13.29
C ASP A 167 9.51 5.55 -12.12
N ALA A 168 9.93 6.80 -12.41
CA ALA A 168 10.16 7.82 -11.40
C ALA A 168 8.88 8.10 -10.58
N PHE A 169 7.73 8.22 -11.24
CA PHE A 169 6.45 8.44 -10.57
C PHE A 169 6.05 7.24 -9.70
N GLU A 170 6.04 6.02 -10.27
CA GLU A 170 5.62 4.81 -9.55
C GLU A 170 6.46 4.56 -8.29
N ARG A 171 7.78 4.71 -8.39
CA ARG A 171 8.69 4.55 -7.25
C ARG A 171 8.55 5.66 -6.22
N ALA A 172 8.33 6.89 -6.68
CA ALA A 172 8.07 8.03 -5.79
C ALA A 172 6.73 7.86 -5.06
N GLU A 173 5.66 7.45 -5.77
CA GLU A 173 4.35 7.19 -5.19
C GLU A 173 4.43 6.06 -4.15
N TYR A 174 5.12 4.96 -4.48
CA TYR A 174 5.33 3.85 -3.56
C TYR A 174 6.04 4.30 -2.27
N ALA A 175 7.10 5.10 -2.39
CA ALA A 175 7.87 5.58 -1.26
C ALA A 175 7.09 6.57 -0.38
N ILE A 176 6.41 7.55 -1.00
CA ILE A 176 5.62 8.54 -0.24
C ILE A 176 4.41 7.90 0.42
N THR A 177 3.77 6.90 -0.21
CA THR A 177 2.63 6.19 0.36
C THR A 177 2.99 5.46 1.65
N LYS A 178 4.21 4.92 1.79
CA LYS A 178 4.71 4.38 3.09
C LYS A 178 4.68 5.45 4.18
N GLU A 179 5.16 6.65 3.89
CA GLU A 179 5.16 7.75 4.86
C GLU A 179 3.74 8.21 5.20
N LEU A 180 2.89 8.39 4.19
CA LEU A 180 1.48 8.74 4.40
C LEU A 180 0.73 7.65 5.17
N GLY A 181 1.04 6.38 4.95
CA GLY A 181 0.49 5.25 5.70
C GLY A 181 0.78 5.34 7.20
N LEU A 182 2.02 5.69 7.59
CA LEU A 182 2.36 5.92 8.99
C LEU A 182 1.49 7.01 9.64
N TYR A 183 1.37 8.16 8.96
CA TYR A 183 0.55 9.26 9.46
C TYR A 183 -0.93 8.90 9.47
N SER A 184 -1.44 8.24 8.43
CA SER A 184 -2.85 7.83 8.33
C SER A 184 -3.24 6.85 9.43
N ILE A 185 -2.38 5.87 9.76
CA ILE A 185 -2.61 4.97 10.90
C ILE A 185 -2.77 5.77 12.19
N ILE A 186 -1.88 6.73 12.45
CA ILE A 186 -1.92 7.49 13.71
C ILE A 186 -3.08 8.48 13.75
N THR A 187 -3.45 9.10 12.62
CA THR A 187 -4.48 10.14 12.59
C THR A 187 -5.90 9.61 12.38
N SER A 188 -6.06 8.47 11.72
CA SER A 188 -7.39 7.94 11.38
C SER A 188 -7.79 6.68 12.17
N LEU A 189 -6.82 5.94 12.74
CA LEU A 189 -7.11 4.65 13.37
C LEU A 189 -8.10 4.77 14.56
N HIS A 190 -8.01 5.86 15.31
CA HIS A 190 -8.88 6.13 16.47
C HIS A 190 -10.00 7.12 16.17
N THR A 191 -10.13 7.57 14.92
CA THR A 191 -11.19 8.50 14.55
C THR A 191 -12.49 7.75 14.41
N GLU A 192 -13.45 8.06 15.24
CA GLU A 192 -14.85 7.67 15.11
C GLU A 192 -15.59 8.86 14.51
N ARG A 193 -16.27 8.65 13.39
CA ARG A 193 -17.21 9.63 12.87
C ARG A 193 -18.60 9.28 13.35
N ILE A 194 -19.27 10.25 13.94
CA ILE A 194 -20.73 10.26 14.02
C ILE A 194 -21.21 10.42 12.57
N VAL A 195 -22.10 9.54 12.13
CA VAL A 195 -22.66 9.48 10.78
C VAL A 195 -22.82 10.86 10.17
N SER A 196 -22.01 11.19 9.18
CA SER A 196 -22.15 12.42 8.41
C SER A 196 -22.61 12.04 7.01
N SER A 197 -23.52 12.82 6.46
CA SER A 197 -24.01 12.69 5.07
C SER A 197 -22.92 12.97 4.01
N SER A 198 -21.67 13.12 4.40
CA SER A 198 -20.55 13.42 3.51
C SER A 198 -19.72 12.17 3.24
N GLU A 199 -19.70 11.73 2.00
CA GLU A 199 -18.83 10.68 1.48
C GLU A 199 -17.36 11.12 1.48
N LEU A 200 -16.74 11.18 2.65
CA LEU A 200 -15.34 11.53 2.81
C LEU A 200 -14.49 10.29 3.07
N PRO A 201 -13.26 10.23 2.53
CA PRO A 201 -12.32 9.18 2.86
C PRO A 201 -12.08 9.07 4.37
N ILE A 202 -11.76 7.87 4.83
CA ILE A 202 -11.44 7.64 6.24
C ILE A 202 -10.10 8.28 6.61
N ASN A 203 -9.13 8.24 5.70
CA ASN A 203 -7.85 8.90 5.90
C ASN A 203 -8.00 10.41 5.91
N THR A 204 -7.27 11.06 6.81
CA THR A 204 -7.24 12.51 6.98
C THR A 204 -6.06 13.19 6.26
N ILE A 205 -5.30 12.43 5.48
CA ILE A 205 -4.22 12.91 4.62
C ILE A 205 -4.37 12.19 3.29
N LEU A 206 -4.46 12.95 2.19
CA LEU A 206 -4.75 12.41 0.87
C LEU A 206 -3.80 12.99 -0.17
N PHE A 207 -3.50 12.23 -1.22
CA PHE A 207 -3.02 12.81 -2.46
C PHE A 207 -4.11 13.67 -3.07
N ALA A 208 -3.80 14.92 -3.31
CA ALA A 208 -4.67 15.81 -4.05
C ALA A 208 -4.57 15.53 -5.57
N PRO A 209 -5.54 15.99 -6.36
CA PRO A 209 -5.46 15.94 -7.81
C PRO A 209 -4.17 16.58 -8.35
N HIS A 210 -3.75 16.16 -9.53
CA HIS A 210 -2.66 16.75 -10.30
C HIS A 210 -1.25 16.56 -9.73
N MET A 211 -0.72 15.36 -9.92
CA MET A 211 0.67 15.01 -9.61
C MET A 211 1.52 15.05 -10.90
N THR A 212 2.76 15.55 -10.81
CA THR A 212 3.59 15.84 -11.99
C THR A 212 5.04 15.43 -11.78
N VAL A 213 5.72 15.12 -12.88
CA VAL A 213 7.15 14.79 -12.90
C VAL A 213 7.93 15.93 -13.55
N HIS A 214 8.99 16.34 -12.89
CA HIS A 214 9.86 17.46 -13.27
C HIS A 214 11.32 17.01 -13.35
N ASN A 215 12.10 17.75 -14.12
CA ASN A 215 13.55 17.68 -14.03
C ASN A 215 14.07 18.42 -12.77
N PRO A 216 15.34 18.34 -12.44
CA PRO A 216 15.91 19.02 -11.26
C PRO A 216 15.72 20.54 -11.24
N SER A 217 15.59 21.20 -12.40
CA SER A 217 15.39 22.66 -12.49
C SER A 217 13.94 23.08 -12.21
N GLY A 218 12.99 22.16 -12.23
CA GLY A 218 11.57 22.42 -12.01
C GLY A 218 10.72 22.40 -13.28
N SER A 219 11.30 22.24 -14.46
CA SER A 219 10.52 22.12 -15.69
C SER A 219 9.82 20.78 -15.76
N ILE A 220 8.56 20.75 -16.21
CA ILE A 220 7.81 19.52 -16.48
C ILE A 220 8.55 18.70 -17.55
N THR A 221 8.66 17.39 -17.31
CA THR A 221 9.36 16.48 -18.25
C THR A 221 8.49 16.01 -19.40
N SER A 222 7.18 16.09 -19.25
CA SER A 222 6.19 15.64 -20.24
C SER A 222 4.83 16.27 -19.97
N ASP A 223 3.99 16.26 -20.99
CA ASP A 223 2.57 16.63 -20.88
C ASP A 223 1.73 15.64 -20.07
N ILE A 224 2.28 14.49 -19.69
CA ILE A 224 1.59 13.49 -18.88
C ILE A 224 1.59 13.95 -17.42
N PHE A 225 0.45 13.80 -16.78
CA PHE A 225 0.28 13.99 -15.34
C PHE A 225 -0.63 12.91 -14.79
N TRP A 226 -0.52 12.64 -13.50
CA TRP A 226 -1.39 11.73 -12.78
C TRP A 226 -2.46 12.51 -12.05
N TYR A 227 -3.68 11.99 -12.06
CA TYR A 227 -4.84 12.69 -11.56
C TYR A 227 -5.67 11.80 -10.64
N ASN A 228 -5.87 12.24 -9.40
CA ASN A 228 -6.87 11.67 -8.50
C ASN A 228 -8.17 12.43 -8.68
N ARG A 229 -9.25 11.72 -9.00
CA ARG A 229 -10.55 12.33 -9.17
C ARG A 229 -11.09 12.77 -7.82
N TRP A 230 -11.32 14.07 -7.71
CA TRP A 230 -12.06 14.68 -6.62
C TRP A 230 -13.29 15.36 -7.21
N ASP A 231 -14.47 15.08 -6.65
CA ASP A 231 -15.71 15.69 -7.13
C ASP A 231 -15.92 17.09 -6.52
N ARG A 232 -15.26 17.36 -5.38
CA ARG A 232 -15.26 18.66 -4.71
C ARG A 232 -13.96 18.85 -3.93
N PHE A 233 -13.57 20.11 -3.75
CA PHE A 233 -12.52 20.46 -2.79
C PHE A 233 -13.10 20.40 -1.36
N MET A 234 -12.30 19.93 -0.42
CA MET A 234 -12.67 19.80 0.97
C MET A 234 -11.75 20.67 1.81
N ASP A 235 -12.29 21.30 2.85
CA ASP A 235 -11.45 21.99 3.81
C ASP A 235 -10.56 20.99 4.54
N PRO A 236 -9.24 21.25 4.62
CA PRO A 236 -8.35 20.36 5.35
C PRO A 236 -8.64 20.38 6.84
N PRO A 237 -8.44 19.25 7.56
CA PRO A 237 -8.68 19.20 8.98
C PRO A 237 -7.73 20.14 9.73
N THR A 238 -8.31 21.02 10.55
CA THR A 238 -7.56 21.92 11.43
C THR A 238 -6.99 21.14 12.61
N ARG A 239 -5.71 21.38 12.94
CA ARG A 239 -5.02 20.75 14.08
C ARG A 239 -4.27 21.79 14.90
N THR A 240 -4.33 21.66 16.21
CA THR A 240 -3.52 22.47 17.11
C THR A 240 -2.05 22.04 17.08
N GLN A 241 -1.14 22.95 17.47
CA GLN A 241 0.29 22.63 17.53
C GLN A 241 0.60 21.46 18.48
N ASP A 242 -0.18 21.32 19.53
CA ASP A 242 -0.06 20.25 20.52
C ASP A 242 -0.43 18.88 19.91
N GLU A 243 -1.53 18.83 19.15
CA GLU A 243 -1.93 17.63 18.40
C GLU A 243 -0.88 17.24 17.37
N ILE A 244 -0.36 18.20 16.61
CA ILE A 244 0.71 17.99 15.63
C ILE A 244 1.94 17.37 16.31
N THR A 245 2.37 17.93 17.45
CA THR A 245 3.53 17.43 18.20
C THR A 245 3.30 16.00 18.70
N LYS A 246 2.10 15.72 19.27
CA LYS A 246 1.72 14.37 19.72
C LYS A 246 1.67 13.36 18.57
N ILE A 247 1.08 13.74 17.42
CA ILE A 247 1.01 12.88 16.23
C ILE A 247 2.42 12.56 15.73
N ARG A 248 3.28 13.57 15.54
CA ARG A 248 4.67 13.37 15.12
C ARG A 248 5.42 12.43 16.04
N GLY A 249 5.30 12.59 17.35
CA GLY A 249 5.93 11.72 18.33
C GLY A 249 5.43 10.27 18.27
N LYS A 250 4.14 10.04 17.99
CA LYS A 250 3.58 8.70 17.78
C LYS A 250 4.09 8.09 16.48
N VAL A 251 4.12 8.85 15.38
CA VAL A 251 4.63 8.41 14.07
C VAL A 251 6.10 8.00 14.18
N ASP A 252 6.94 8.80 14.85
CA ASP A 252 8.37 8.50 15.01
C ASP A 252 8.59 7.24 15.87
N ARG A 253 7.75 7.00 16.88
CA ARG A 253 7.79 5.76 17.66
C ARG A 253 7.40 4.55 16.81
N LEU A 254 6.33 4.65 16.04
CA LEU A 254 5.87 3.58 15.15
C LEU A 254 6.92 3.27 14.08
N ARG A 255 7.49 4.29 13.43
CA ARG A 255 8.58 4.13 12.44
C ARG A 255 9.79 3.39 13.02
N ARG A 256 10.20 3.73 14.25
CA ARG A 256 11.31 3.04 14.92
C ARG A 256 10.98 1.58 15.23
N LYS A 257 9.74 1.27 15.62
CA LYS A 257 9.30 -0.12 15.84
C LYS A 257 9.33 -0.92 14.54
N ILE A 258 8.72 -0.40 13.46
CA ILE A 258 8.68 -1.08 12.16
C ILE A 258 10.09 -1.39 11.64
N ARG A 259 11.04 -0.47 11.77
CA ARG A 259 12.43 -0.69 11.34
C ARG A 259 13.12 -1.86 12.06
N ARG A 260 12.65 -2.26 13.22
CA ARG A 260 13.19 -3.34 14.04
C ARG A 260 12.42 -4.66 13.92
N LEU A 261 11.32 -4.68 13.15
CA LEU A 261 10.53 -5.88 12.99
C LEU A 261 11.28 -6.94 12.19
N PRO A 262 11.20 -8.23 12.59
CA PRO A 262 11.71 -9.33 11.78
C PRO A 262 11.05 -9.43 10.40
N TRP A 263 9.79 -8.98 10.27
CA TRP A 263 9.00 -8.91 9.03
C TRP A 263 8.83 -7.47 8.51
N ARG A 264 9.90 -6.68 8.59
CA ARG A 264 9.89 -5.25 8.24
C ARG A 264 9.33 -5.00 6.84
N ASP A 265 9.75 -5.74 5.83
CA ASP A 265 9.35 -5.52 4.44
C ASP A 265 7.83 -5.70 4.26
N LYS A 266 7.26 -6.71 4.93
CA LYS A 266 5.80 -6.91 4.94
C LYS A 266 5.09 -5.79 5.72
N ALA A 267 5.68 -5.32 6.82
CA ALA A 267 5.13 -4.20 7.57
C ALA A 267 5.13 -2.88 6.75
N GLU A 268 6.15 -2.64 5.93
CA GLU A 268 6.18 -1.52 4.99
C GLU A 268 5.07 -1.63 3.92
N GLN A 269 4.79 -2.84 3.42
CA GLN A 269 3.65 -3.09 2.53
C GLN A 269 2.30 -2.88 3.23
N VAL A 270 2.21 -3.20 4.50
CA VAL A 270 1.00 -2.92 5.32
C VAL A 270 0.72 -1.42 5.39
N LEU A 271 1.74 -0.56 5.50
CA LEU A 271 1.55 0.89 5.47
C LEU A 271 0.86 1.34 4.17
N ILE A 272 1.35 0.83 3.04
CA ILE A 272 0.78 1.15 1.71
C ILE A 272 -0.65 0.64 1.59
N ARG A 273 -0.88 -0.62 1.98
CA ARG A 273 -2.21 -1.22 1.91
C ARG A 273 -3.22 -0.51 2.80
N TYR A 274 -2.81 -0.10 4.01
CA TYR A 274 -3.65 0.69 4.91
C TYR A 274 -4.01 2.04 4.31
N TYR A 275 -3.00 2.76 3.79
CA TYR A 275 -3.25 4.05 3.13
C TYR A 275 -4.24 3.90 1.99
N ASN A 276 -3.97 2.97 1.07
CA ASN A 276 -4.81 2.75 -0.11
C ASN A 276 -6.22 2.29 0.27
N ALA A 277 -6.37 1.41 1.27
CA ALA A 277 -7.68 0.94 1.69
C ALA A 277 -8.59 2.06 2.17
N PHE A 278 -8.04 3.06 2.88
CA PHE A 278 -8.85 4.08 3.55
C PHE A 278 -8.72 5.49 2.96
N ALA A 279 -8.07 5.63 1.80
CA ALA A 279 -7.97 6.90 1.06
C ALA A 279 -9.06 7.07 -0.03
N HIS A 280 -9.93 6.10 -0.23
CA HIS A 280 -10.98 6.15 -1.25
C HIS A 280 -12.18 6.99 -0.81
N PHE A 281 -12.76 7.74 -1.75
CA PHE A 281 -14.08 8.35 -1.60
C PHE A 281 -15.21 7.30 -1.72
N ASP A 282 -14.98 6.24 -2.48
CA ASP A 282 -15.85 5.06 -2.53
C ASP A 282 -15.63 4.21 -1.27
N LEU A 283 -16.59 4.30 -0.35
CA LEU A 283 -16.51 3.62 0.95
C LEU A 283 -16.79 2.11 0.85
N GLU A 284 -17.49 1.63 -0.20
CA GLU A 284 -17.59 0.20 -0.49
C GLU A 284 -16.22 -0.36 -0.88
N LYS A 285 -15.49 0.36 -1.72
CA LYS A 285 -14.11 0.00 -2.07
C LYS A 285 -13.19 0.04 -0.84
N SER A 286 -13.35 1.05 0.03
CA SER A 286 -12.60 1.12 1.30
C SER A 286 -12.87 -0.11 2.18
N PHE A 287 -14.11 -0.55 2.27
CA PHE A 287 -14.47 -1.75 3.00
C PHE A 287 -13.80 -3.01 2.42
N LEU A 288 -13.89 -3.20 1.10
CA LEU A 288 -13.30 -4.36 0.40
C LEU A 288 -11.77 -4.38 0.53
N ASP A 289 -11.12 -3.23 0.38
CA ASP A 289 -9.66 -3.13 0.50
C ASP A 289 -9.21 -3.25 1.97
N GLY A 290 -10.03 -2.81 2.93
CA GLY A 290 -9.85 -3.10 4.35
C GLY A 290 -9.91 -4.60 4.67
N TRP A 291 -10.80 -5.35 4.00
CA TRP A 291 -10.84 -6.81 4.11
C TRP A 291 -9.56 -7.46 3.52
N LYS A 292 -9.09 -7.00 2.36
CA LYS A 292 -7.81 -7.47 1.78
C LYS A 292 -6.62 -7.16 2.69
N LEU A 293 -6.65 -6.03 3.41
CA LEU A 293 -5.64 -5.73 4.43
C LEU A 293 -5.69 -6.75 5.57
N LEU A 294 -6.88 -7.13 6.05
CA LEU A 294 -7.04 -8.20 7.06
C LEU A 294 -6.46 -9.53 6.56
N GLU A 295 -6.78 -9.93 5.32
CA GLU A 295 -6.22 -11.13 4.69
C GLU A 295 -4.68 -11.08 4.65
N PHE A 296 -4.12 -9.93 4.32
CA PHE A 296 -2.66 -9.77 4.19
C PHE A 296 -1.92 -9.86 5.53
N ILE A 297 -2.49 -9.33 6.62
CA ILE A 297 -1.83 -9.34 7.95
C ILE A 297 -2.20 -10.56 8.78
N GLY A 298 -3.36 -11.16 8.54
CA GLY A 298 -3.91 -12.23 9.37
C GLY A 298 -3.55 -13.64 8.92
N GLY A 299 -2.94 -13.81 7.75
CA GLY A 299 -2.62 -15.14 7.24
C GLY A 299 -1.76 -15.14 6.00
N ASP A 300 -1.54 -16.33 5.48
CA ASP A 300 -0.94 -16.63 4.19
C ASP A 300 -2.00 -16.91 3.12
N GLU A 301 -1.53 -17.24 1.92
CA GLU A 301 -2.40 -17.61 0.83
C GLU A 301 -3.20 -18.88 1.15
N GLY A 302 -4.53 -18.77 1.04
CA GLY A 302 -5.44 -19.88 1.34
C GLY A 302 -5.97 -19.91 2.79
N THR A 303 -5.53 -18.98 3.65
CA THR A 303 -6.11 -18.85 4.99
C THR A 303 -7.61 -18.57 4.93
N LYS A 304 -8.42 -19.40 5.58
CA LYS A 304 -9.89 -19.27 5.56
C LYS A 304 -10.36 -18.03 6.31
N GLY A 305 -11.44 -17.40 5.82
CA GLY A 305 -12.02 -16.20 6.44
C GLY A 305 -12.38 -16.37 7.92
N ASP A 306 -12.82 -17.55 8.34
CA ASP A 306 -13.12 -17.84 9.76
C ASP A 306 -11.86 -17.78 10.64
N THR A 307 -10.73 -18.25 10.12
CA THR A 307 -9.43 -18.16 10.82
C THR A 307 -9.00 -16.70 10.96
N LEU A 308 -9.13 -15.88 9.89
CA LEU A 308 -8.81 -14.45 9.95
C LEU A 308 -9.64 -13.71 10.99
N ILE A 309 -10.96 -14.01 11.03
CA ILE A 309 -11.89 -13.43 11.99
C ILE A 309 -11.49 -13.82 13.42
N LYS A 310 -11.19 -15.11 13.65
CA LYS A 310 -10.74 -15.61 14.95
C LYS A 310 -9.48 -14.87 15.42
N ARG A 311 -8.48 -14.74 14.55
CA ARG A 311 -7.20 -14.08 14.86
C ARG A 311 -7.38 -12.59 15.21
N ALA A 312 -8.19 -11.86 14.43
CA ALA A 312 -8.48 -10.46 14.72
C ALA A 312 -9.27 -10.30 16.03
N ALA A 313 -10.28 -11.14 16.25
CA ALA A 313 -11.11 -11.11 17.46
C ALA A 313 -10.31 -11.46 18.72
N PHE A 314 -9.35 -12.40 18.65
CA PHE A 314 -8.53 -12.83 19.78
C PHE A 314 -7.81 -11.68 20.50
N LEU A 315 -7.44 -10.63 19.77
CA LEU A 315 -6.71 -9.47 20.28
C LEU A 315 -7.60 -8.36 20.84
N THR A 316 -8.90 -8.57 20.92
CA THR A 316 -9.87 -7.59 21.46
C THR A 316 -10.21 -7.89 22.92
N SER A 317 -10.80 -6.92 23.60
CA SER A 317 -11.29 -7.09 24.99
C SER A 317 -12.49 -8.03 25.08
N ASP A 318 -13.30 -8.13 24.02
CA ASP A 318 -14.42 -9.06 23.91
C ASP A 318 -14.29 -9.86 22.60
N PRO A 319 -13.57 -10.99 22.63
CA PRO A 319 -13.38 -11.84 21.45
C PRO A 319 -14.67 -12.42 20.89
N THR A 320 -15.67 -12.68 21.75
CA THR A 320 -16.95 -13.27 21.32
C THR A 320 -17.74 -12.27 20.49
N LEU A 321 -17.96 -11.06 20.99
CA LEU A 321 -18.65 -10.00 20.26
C LEU A 321 -17.87 -9.63 18.97
N SER A 322 -16.54 -9.53 19.06
CA SER A 322 -15.70 -9.21 17.90
C SER A 322 -15.78 -10.29 16.82
N LYS A 323 -15.89 -11.57 17.19
CA LYS A 323 -16.11 -12.66 16.23
C LYS A 323 -17.44 -12.50 15.48
N GLU A 324 -18.52 -12.17 16.19
CA GLU A 324 -19.84 -11.93 15.55
C GLU A 324 -19.77 -10.74 14.59
N ILE A 325 -19.12 -9.64 14.98
CA ILE A 325 -18.88 -8.51 14.07
C ILE A 325 -18.09 -8.97 12.82
N GLY A 326 -17.03 -9.74 13.01
CA GLY A 326 -16.23 -10.26 11.89
C GLY A 326 -17.04 -11.16 10.95
N MET A 327 -17.92 -12.01 11.48
CA MET A 327 -18.81 -12.85 10.69
C MET A 327 -19.81 -12.02 9.88
N HIS A 328 -20.37 -10.95 10.47
CA HIS A 328 -21.21 -10.00 9.76
C HIS A 328 -20.43 -9.31 8.60
N LEU A 329 -19.25 -8.78 8.87
CA LEU A 329 -18.41 -8.14 7.84
C LEU A 329 -18.07 -9.11 6.71
N ARG A 330 -17.74 -10.36 7.01
CA ARG A 330 -17.50 -11.40 5.99
C ARG A 330 -18.73 -11.67 5.14
N HIS A 331 -19.90 -11.77 5.75
CA HIS A 331 -21.16 -11.95 5.03
C HIS A 331 -21.39 -10.79 4.05
N ARG A 332 -21.23 -9.56 4.51
CA ARG A 332 -21.37 -8.35 3.67
C ARG A 332 -20.35 -8.33 2.52
N ARG A 333 -19.08 -8.66 2.80
CA ARG A 333 -18.03 -8.78 1.76
C ARG A 333 -18.41 -9.77 0.67
N ASN A 334 -18.97 -10.93 1.06
CA ASN A 334 -19.37 -11.94 0.10
C ASN A 334 -20.55 -11.46 -0.77
N LEU A 335 -21.54 -10.78 -0.20
CA LEU A 335 -22.66 -10.21 -0.96
C LEU A 335 -22.15 -9.21 -2.00
N ILE A 336 -21.30 -8.26 -1.61
CA ILE A 336 -20.73 -7.26 -2.52
C ILE A 336 -19.89 -7.93 -3.61
N SER A 337 -19.03 -8.89 -3.27
CA SER A 337 -18.20 -9.62 -4.24
C SER A 337 -19.00 -10.42 -5.28
N HIS A 338 -20.25 -10.77 -4.99
CA HIS A 338 -21.17 -11.42 -5.91
C HIS A 338 -22.11 -10.45 -6.65
N GLY A 339 -21.79 -9.14 -6.65
CA GLY A 339 -22.53 -8.11 -7.40
C GLY A 339 -23.90 -7.78 -6.83
N ARG A 340 -24.18 -8.17 -5.58
CA ARG A 340 -25.38 -7.74 -4.87
C ARG A 340 -25.09 -6.39 -4.23
N SER A 341 -25.24 -5.32 -5.02
CA SER A 341 -25.22 -3.95 -4.50
C SER A 341 -26.34 -3.82 -3.46
N ILE A 342 -25.96 -3.51 -2.26
CA ILE A 342 -26.89 -3.14 -1.21
C ILE A 342 -26.85 -1.61 -1.20
N ASN A 343 -27.84 -1.00 -1.87
CA ASN A 343 -28.08 0.45 -1.83
C ASN A 343 -28.45 0.86 -0.39
N ASP A 344 -27.46 1.00 0.45
CA ASP A 344 -27.64 1.34 1.85
C ASP A 344 -26.69 2.47 2.24
N ALA A 345 -27.23 3.41 3.02
CA ALA A 345 -26.46 4.32 3.87
C ALA A 345 -25.40 3.62 4.77
N SER A 346 -25.27 2.31 4.64
CA SER A 346 -24.43 1.42 5.43
C SER A 346 -22.99 1.31 4.96
N ASN A 347 -22.60 1.80 3.75
CA ASN A 347 -21.22 1.64 3.26
C ASN A 347 -20.21 2.41 4.12
N GLU A 348 -20.58 3.58 4.60
CA GLU A 348 -19.76 4.34 5.57
C GLU A 348 -19.59 3.53 6.86
N THR A 349 -20.68 3.06 7.42
CA THR A 349 -20.67 2.24 8.65
C THR A 349 -19.82 0.98 8.47
N LEU A 350 -19.95 0.29 7.34
CA LEU A 350 -19.18 -0.92 7.05
C LEU A 350 -17.67 -0.64 6.94
N ALA A 351 -17.29 0.45 6.26
CA ALA A 351 -15.89 0.83 6.12
C ALA A 351 -15.26 1.19 7.49
N PHE A 352 -15.99 1.92 8.34
CA PHE A 352 -15.54 2.24 9.71
C PHE A 352 -15.51 1.02 10.62
N GLN A 353 -16.51 0.12 10.53
CA GLN A 353 -16.49 -1.14 11.27
C GLN A 353 -15.31 -2.02 10.83
N MET A 354 -15.02 -2.10 9.52
CA MET A 354 -13.88 -2.85 9.01
C MET A 354 -12.56 -2.28 9.52
N LYS A 355 -12.39 -0.95 9.49
CA LYS A 355 -11.23 -0.27 10.05
C LYS A 355 -11.04 -0.61 11.54
N SER A 356 -12.13 -0.52 12.31
CA SER A 356 -12.12 -0.80 13.76
C SER A 356 -11.84 -2.28 14.05
N PHE A 357 -12.36 -3.18 13.22
CA PHE A 357 -12.16 -4.62 13.35
C PHE A 357 -10.73 -5.04 13.06
N VAL A 358 -10.10 -4.47 12.03
CA VAL A 358 -8.70 -4.80 11.67
C VAL A 358 -7.69 -4.20 12.63
N ARG A 359 -8.05 -3.15 13.35
CA ARG A 359 -7.15 -2.33 14.17
C ARG A 359 -6.33 -3.12 15.20
N PRO A 360 -6.88 -3.99 16.07
CA PRO A 360 -6.10 -4.69 17.09
C PRO A 360 -5.01 -5.58 16.48
N LEU A 361 -5.33 -6.28 15.39
CA LEU A 361 -4.39 -7.11 14.68
C LEU A 361 -3.31 -6.26 13.98
N LEU A 362 -3.70 -5.16 13.34
CA LEU A 362 -2.79 -4.22 12.70
C LEU A 362 -1.80 -3.61 13.70
N GLU A 363 -2.29 -3.12 14.84
CA GLU A 363 -1.45 -2.54 15.90
C GLU A 363 -0.44 -3.58 16.43
N THR A 364 -0.90 -4.80 16.69
CA THR A 364 -0.05 -5.90 17.18
C THR A 364 0.98 -6.30 16.12
N PHE A 365 0.58 -6.40 14.87
CA PHE A 365 1.47 -6.72 13.74
C PHE A 365 2.58 -5.68 13.55
N LEU A 366 2.24 -4.38 13.61
CA LEU A 366 3.19 -3.28 13.41
C LEU A 366 4.05 -2.96 14.64
N THR A 367 3.62 -3.36 15.84
CA THR A 367 4.35 -3.02 17.07
C THR A 367 5.06 -4.20 17.69
N ASN A 368 4.67 -5.42 17.36
CA ASN A 368 5.20 -6.68 17.89
C ASN A 368 5.45 -6.63 19.42
N PRO A 369 4.41 -6.41 20.24
CA PRO A 369 4.58 -6.20 21.68
C PRO A 369 5.11 -7.46 22.41
N PHE A 370 4.98 -8.62 21.80
CA PHE A 370 5.39 -9.92 22.34
C PHE A 370 6.77 -10.38 21.86
N SER A 371 7.45 -9.58 21.02
CA SER A 371 8.80 -9.88 20.51
C SER A 371 8.89 -11.20 19.72
N PHE A 372 7.85 -11.54 18.96
CA PHE A 372 7.86 -12.70 18.07
C PHE A 372 8.97 -12.57 17.01
N GLN A 373 9.54 -13.71 16.61
CA GLN A 373 10.62 -13.73 15.62
C GLN A 373 10.11 -13.93 14.19
N LYS A 374 8.88 -14.42 14.03
CA LYS A 374 8.22 -14.62 12.73
C LYS A 374 6.77 -14.16 12.83
N GLU A 375 6.21 -13.71 11.71
CA GLU A 375 4.77 -13.38 11.65
C GLU A 375 3.87 -14.59 11.92
N LYS A 376 4.34 -15.81 11.59
CA LYS A 376 3.63 -17.03 11.91
C LYS A 376 3.46 -17.22 13.42
N ASP A 377 4.43 -16.82 14.24
CA ASP A 377 4.32 -16.92 15.71
C ASP A 377 3.18 -16.03 16.24
N LEU A 378 2.93 -14.87 15.62
CA LEU A 378 1.78 -14.03 15.92
C LEU A 378 0.46 -14.75 15.56
N TRP A 379 0.41 -15.41 14.39
CA TRP A 379 -0.79 -16.13 13.98
C TRP A 379 -1.06 -17.32 14.90
N ASP A 380 -0.03 -18.12 15.19
CA ASP A 380 -0.13 -19.25 16.12
C ASP A 380 -0.57 -18.80 17.52
N PHE A 381 -0.09 -17.63 17.98
CA PHE A 381 -0.56 -17.01 19.23
C PHE A 381 -2.04 -16.63 19.18
N CYS A 382 -2.51 -16.04 18.10
CA CYS A 382 -3.92 -15.69 17.92
C CYS A 382 -4.84 -16.92 17.72
N ASP A 383 -4.27 -18.06 17.35
CA ASP A 383 -5.00 -19.31 17.18
C ASP A 383 -5.22 -20.08 18.49
N LEU A 384 -4.59 -19.63 19.59
CA LEU A 384 -4.82 -20.21 20.92
C LEU A 384 -6.29 -20.09 21.36
N PRO A 385 -6.77 -20.97 22.26
CA PRO A 385 -8.10 -20.84 22.84
C PRO A 385 -8.27 -19.53 23.62
N VAL A 386 -9.43 -18.88 23.49
CA VAL A 386 -9.78 -17.69 24.28
C VAL A 386 -10.03 -18.08 25.75
N ASP A 387 -10.57 -19.27 26.00
CA ASP A 387 -10.84 -19.78 27.33
C ASP A 387 -9.55 -20.14 28.09
N LYS A 388 -9.44 -19.67 29.31
CA LYS A 388 -8.26 -19.92 30.16
C LYS A 388 -8.09 -21.39 30.50
N THR A 389 -9.18 -22.11 30.80
CA THR A 389 -9.15 -23.50 31.17
C THR A 389 -8.62 -24.37 30.05
N GLU A 390 -9.03 -24.10 28.82
CA GLU A 390 -8.53 -24.78 27.63
C GLU A 390 -7.04 -24.47 27.37
N ARG A 391 -6.59 -23.22 27.57
CA ARG A 391 -5.15 -22.90 27.49
C ARG A 391 -4.34 -23.64 28.54
N ASP A 392 -4.79 -23.67 29.78
CA ASP A 392 -4.11 -24.38 30.89
C ASP A 392 -4.02 -25.88 30.60
N LYS A 393 -5.09 -26.49 30.04
CA LYS A 393 -5.10 -27.88 29.60
C LYS A 393 -4.08 -28.13 28.46
N GLN A 394 -4.03 -27.30 27.45
CA GLN A 394 -3.04 -27.40 26.37
C GLN A 394 -1.61 -27.27 26.91
N ALA A 395 -1.34 -26.30 27.80
CA ALA A 395 -0.03 -26.15 28.42
C ALA A 395 0.42 -27.39 29.18
N LYS A 396 -0.48 -28.03 29.94
CA LYS A 396 -0.20 -29.29 30.65
C LYS A 396 0.11 -30.43 29.67
N LEU A 397 -0.66 -30.57 28.58
CA LEU A 397 -0.41 -31.59 27.56
C LEU A 397 0.94 -31.40 26.88
N LEU A 398 1.31 -30.17 26.54
CA LEU A 398 2.62 -29.85 25.95
C LEU A 398 3.75 -30.18 26.90
N ALA A 399 3.66 -29.78 28.17
CA ALA A 399 4.66 -30.12 29.19
C ALA A 399 4.81 -31.63 29.39
N THR A 400 3.72 -32.40 29.33
CA THR A 400 3.73 -33.85 29.41
C THR A 400 4.39 -34.48 28.19
N ALA A 401 4.07 -33.99 26.99
CA ALA A 401 4.66 -34.47 25.74
C ALA A 401 6.18 -34.22 25.70
N GLN A 402 6.62 -33.06 26.18
CA GLN A 402 8.05 -32.73 26.28
C GLN A 402 8.78 -33.71 27.20
N LYS A 403 8.26 -33.90 28.41
CA LYS A 403 8.84 -34.91 29.35
C LYS A 403 8.93 -36.31 28.76
N PHE A 404 7.95 -36.71 27.96
CA PHE A 404 7.95 -38.01 27.29
C PHE A 404 9.01 -38.13 26.19
N ARG A 405 9.27 -37.03 25.48
CA ARG A 405 10.25 -37.00 24.37
C ARG A 405 11.68 -36.82 24.83
N ASP A 406 11.89 -36.22 26.01
CA ASP A 406 13.22 -35.99 26.59
C ASP A 406 13.74 -37.21 27.42
N GLN A 407 12.94 -38.30 27.51
CA GLN A 407 13.32 -39.62 28.02
C GLN A 407 13.87 -40.47 26.86
#